data_20148f8ceed38b9be99e96309745f23b
#
_entry.id   20148f8ceed38b9be99e96309745f23b
#
_cell.length_a   1.000
_cell.length_b   1.000
_cell.length_c   1.000
_cell.angle_alpha   90.00
_cell.angle_beta   90.00
_cell.angle_gamma   90.00
#
_symmetry.space_group_name_H-M   'P 1'
#
loop_
_entity.id
_entity.type
_entity.pdbx_description
1 polymer ?
#
loop_
_entity_poly.entity_id
_entity_poly.type
_entity_poly.pdbx_seq_one_letter_code
_entity_poly.pdbx_strand_id
1 'polypeptide(L)'
;MYYRYVLKELRHHHQRMLVNCLGIAVGIALFVSINAVSAAYREAVSLPFKNLGADLVVQRPEIRTVDSGQPAQSMRGIRLPISSQTLATGDLEKLRAVPGVDAVSTALLLWEFDRGGFRTIMGVDLAQPILGPVRVKEWLAQGRFPARAGEVILEKHYARFHHIALNDPVAIGGRSFTVVGFLEIKEGSQITAANIYLPLADAQALLGKGAGSINAAYLRLKDPSLLDRIKAEILHGLPGVSVASSDSFLEVMGGISRISDQFALVISLVALGGAIFLIIKTMLANLVERSREIGILKAVGWTGADVRKQLMGEVFVQALLGGITGIVMGYLISYLLGYLSIPVATPWEVNLTPAFAKDVAAAAQTIRLPVHLSAGLLAAALALTLAVGGLASYFMARRMEKMKPADILRQL
;
A
#
# COMPACT_ATOMS: atom_id res chain seq x y z
N MET A 1 -38.44 26.62 16.76
CA MET A 1 -39.40 25.69 17.42
C MET A 1 -39.20 24.24 16.93
N TYR A 2 -38.96 23.98 15.65
CA TYR A 2 -38.80 22.64 15.05
C TYR A 2 -37.72 21.77 15.68
N TYR A 3 -36.48 22.28 15.87
CA TYR A 3 -35.37 21.49 16.39
C TYR A 3 -35.62 20.93 17.81
N ARG A 4 -36.29 21.66 18.65
CA ARG A 4 -36.63 21.19 20.01
C ARG A 4 -37.63 20.03 19.98
N TYR A 5 -38.55 20.06 19.01
CA TYR A 5 -39.53 19.00 18.84
C TYR A 5 -38.86 17.73 18.29
N VAL A 6 -38.03 17.84 17.26
CA VAL A 6 -37.26 16.72 16.69
C VAL A 6 -36.38 16.03 17.75
N LEU A 7 -35.69 16.82 18.60
CA LEU A 7 -34.87 16.27 19.68
C LEU A 7 -35.67 15.55 20.76
N LYS A 8 -36.86 16.10 21.14
CA LYS A 8 -37.74 15.47 22.12
C LYS A 8 -38.31 14.17 21.58
N GLU A 9 -38.67 14.13 20.33
CA GLU A 9 -39.22 13.00 19.61
C GLU A 9 -38.21 11.87 19.49
N LEU A 10 -36.97 12.18 19.07
CA LEU A 10 -35.86 11.22 18.99
C LEU A 10 -35.56 10.59 20.37
N ARG A 11 -35.70 11.36 21.44
CA ARG A 11 -35.50 10.85 22.81
C ARG A 11 -36.64 9.95 23.28
N HIS A 12 -37.86 10.16 22.80
CA HIS A 12 -39.03 9.34 23.15
C HIS A 12 -38.95 7.97 22.46
N HIS A 13 -38.49 7.92 21.20
CA HIS A 13 -38.36 6.70 20.42
C HIS A 13 -36.90 6.21 20.27
N HIS A 14 -36.15 6.25 21.39
CA HIS A 14 -34.68 5.98 21.39
C HIS A 14 -34.30 4.62 20.83
N GLN A 15 -35.05 3.54 21.03
CA GLN A 15 -34.75 2.20 20.53
C GLN A 15 -34.77 2.15 19.00
N ARG A 16 -35.72 2.81 18.34
CA ARG A 16 -35.82 2.87 16.87
C ARG A 16 -34.75 3.77 16.29
N MET A 17 -34.46 4.88 16.95
CA MET A 17 -33.36 5.75 16.58
C MET A 17 -32.03 4.98 16.59
N LEU A 18 -31.78 4.18 17.63
CA LEU A 18 -30.60 3.35 17.74
C LEU A 18 -30.48 2.33 16.60
N VAL A 19 -31.57 1.62 16.25
CA VAL A 19 -31.55 0.65 15.15
C VAL A 19 -31.21 1.32 13.82
N ASN A 20 -31.81 2.50 13.54
CA ASN A 20 -31.53 3.25 12.32
C ASN A 20 -30.08 3.77 12.31
N CYS A 21 -29.62 4.36 13.41
CA CYS A 21 -28.25 4.83 13.55
C CYS A 21 -27.25 3.69 13.39
N LEU A 22 -27.51 2.51 13.98
CA LEU A 22 -26.66 1.33 13.84
C LEU A 22 -26.61 0.81 12.39
N GLY A 23 -27.75 0.77 11.70
CA GLY A 23 -27.78 0.38 10.28
C GLY A 23 -26.93 1.29 9.40
N ILE A 24 -27.04 2.60 9.60
CA ILE A 24 -26.22 3.59 8.88
C ILE A 24 -24.75 3.45 9.32
N ALA A 25 -24.50 3.30 10.61
CA ALA A 25 -23.15 3.18 11.17
C ALA A 25 -22.42 1.97 10.61
N VAL A 26 -23.07 0.81 10.51
CA VAL A 26 -22.46 -0.40 9.91
C VAL A 26 -22.11 -0.17 8.43
N GLY A 27 -23.02 0.41 7.65
CA GLY A 27 -22.76 0.71 6.23
C GLY A 27 -21.57 1.67 6.05
N ILE A 28 -21.52 2.75 6.82
CA ILE A 28 -20.43 3.73 6.77
C ILE A 28 -19.12 3.16 7.35
N ALA A 29 -19.20 2.35 8.42
CA ALA A 29 -18.02 1.70 8.99
C ALA A 29 -17.36 0.73 7.99
N LEU A 30 -18.14 -0.06 7.28
CA LEU A 30 -17.64 -0.93 6.21
C LEU A 30 -17.01 -0.11 5.09
N PHE A 31 -17.66 0.96 4.63
CA PHE A 31 -17.11 1.85 3.62
C PHE A 31 -15.76 2.44 4.06
N VAL A 32 -15.68 2.99 5.27
CA VAL A 32 -14.47 3.62 5.80
C VAL A 32 -13.36 2.59 6.00
N SER A 33 -13.66 1.44 6.63
CA SER A 33 -12.64 0.44 6.94
C SER A 33 -12.04 -0.20 5.69
N ILE A 34 -12.85 -0.56 4.71
CA ILE A 34 -12.37 -1.17 3.46
C ILE A 34 -11.50 -0.18 2.68
N ASN A 35 -11.94 1.09 2.54
CA ASN A 35 -11.17 2.09 1.81
C ASN A 35 -9.89 2.49 2.56
N ALA A 36 -9.92 2.59 3.89
CA ALA A 36 -8.74 2.88 4.71
C ALA A 36 -7.69 1.76 4.62
N VAL A 37 -8.11 0.49 4.71
CA VAL A 37 -7.21 -0.67 4.56
C VAL A 37 -6.66 -0.76 3.14
N SER A 38 -7.47 -0.54 2.11
CA SER A 38 -7.01 -0.52 0.72
C SER A 38 -5.97 0.58 0.47
N ALA A 39 -6.19 1.78 1.03
CA ALA A 39 -5.23 2.88 0.94
C ALA A 39 -3.92 2.56 1.67
N ALA A 40 -3.99 2.01 2.90
CA ALA A 40 -2.84 1.60 3.69
C ALA A 40 -2.03 0.49 2.99
N TYR A 41 -2.71 -0.46 2.36
CA TYR A 41 -2.06 -1.50 1.57
C TYR A 41 -1.28 -0.91 0.37
N ARG A 42 -1.90 -0.01 -0.38
CA ARG A 42 -1.21 0.69 -1.50
C ARG A 42 0.00 1.48 -1.02
N GLU A 43 -0.12 2.15 0.10
CA GLU A 43 0.99 2.89 0.69
C GLU A 43 2.12 1.94 1.13
N ALA A 44 1.81 0.86 1.85
CA ALA A 44 2.77 -0.15 2.27
C ALA A 44 3.52 -0.77 1.08
N VAL A 45 2.81 -1.07 -0.01
CA VAL A 45 3.40 -1.63 -1.23
C VAL A 45 4.29 -0.61 -1.97
N SER A 46 4.00 0.69 -1.88
CA SER A 46 4.81 1.75 -2.51
C SER A 46 6.04 2.17 -1.69
N LEU A 47 6.08 1.88 -0.39
CA LEU A 47 7.17 2.25 0.51
C LEU A 47 8.57 1.82 0.04
N PRO A 48 8.78 0.60 -0.49
CA PRO A 48 10.09 0.17 -0.95
C PRO A 48 10.67 1.09 -2.03
N PHE A 49 9.86 1.60 -2.94
CA PHE A 49 10.31 2.53 -3.99
C PHE A 49 10.58 3.94 -3.46
N LYS A 50 9.72 4.45 -2.60
CA LYS A 50 9.93 5.76 -1.95
C LYS A 50 11.24 5.77 -1.17
N ASN A 51 11.57 4.66 -0.52
CA ASN A 51 12.80 4.53 0.25
C ASN A 51 14.05 4.33 -0.62
N LEU A 52 13.90 3.89 -1.87
CA LEU A 52 15.00 3.86 -2.85
C LEU A 52 15.42 5.26 -3.28
N GLY A 53 14.50 6.22 -3.26
CA GLY A 53 14.69 7.53 -3.88
C GLY A 53 14.86 7.45 -5.40
N ALA A 54 14.51 6.31 -6.02
CA ALA A 54 14.56 6.07 -7.44
C ALA A 54 13.14 5.89 -7.99
N ASP A 55 12.89 6.47 -9.16
CA ASP A 55 11.62 6.33 -9.86
C ASP A 55 11.60 5.10 -10.76
N LEU A 56 12.77 4.76 -11.32
CA LEU A 56 12.97 3.62 -12.21
C LEU A 56 14.18 2.78 -11.79
N VAL A 57 14.05 1.46 -11.93
CA VAL A 57 15.16 0.50 -11.81
C VAL A 57 15.28 -0.25 -13.11
N VAL A 58 16.46 -0.18 -13.72
CA VAL A 58 16.77 -0.84 -14.99
C VAL A 58 17.71 -2.01 -14.74
N GLN A 59 17.32 -3.18 -15.23
CA GLN A 59 18.08 -4.42 -15.14
C GLN A 59 18.03 -5.14 -16.50
N ARG A 60 18.98 -6.02 -16.76
CA ARG A 60 18.96 -6.91 -17.92
C ARG A 60 18.63 -8.32 -17.44
N PRO A 61 17.40 -8.82 -17.69
CA PRO A 61 17.03 -10.18 -17.33
C PRO A 61 17.77 -11.19 -18.20
N GLU A 62 18.08 -12.34 -17.64
CA GLU A 62 18.56 -13.49 -18.41
C GLU A 62 17.36 -14.13 -19.13
N ILE A 63 17.43 -14.15 -20.45
CA ILE A 63 16.45 -14.87 -21.27
C ILE A 63 16.80 -16.36 -21.17
N ARG A 64 16.15 -17.08 -20.27
CA ARG A 64 16.24 -18.54 -20.26
C ARG A 64 15.43 -19.09 -21.43
N THR A 65 16.12 -19.59 -22.44
CA THR A 65 15.54 -20.60 -23.33
C THR A 65 15.30 -21.87 -22.51
N VAL A 66 14.07 -22.35 -22.52
CA VAL A 66 13.55 -23.45 -21.66
C VAL A 66 14.24 -24.81 -21.87
N ASP A 67 15.34 -24.88 -22.59
CA ASP A 67 15.90 -26.12 -23.15
C ASP A 67 17.28 -26.54 -22.59
N SER A 68 17.63 -26.16 -21.39
CA SER A 68 18.82 -26.69 -20.76
C SER A 68 18.48 -27.57 -19.55
N GLY A 69 18.23 -28.85 -19.82
CA GLY A 69 18.28 -29.94 -18.84
C GLY A 69 19.66 -30.10 -18.20
N GLN A 70 20.31 -29.02 -17.82
CA GLN A 70 21.50 -29.09 -16.99
C GLN A 70 21.08 -29.32 -15.55
N PRO A 71 21.56 -30.44 -14.95
CA PRO A 71 21.36 -30.66 -13.52
C PRO A 71 21.90 -29.45 -12.77
N ALA A 72 21.27 -29.09 -11.67
CA ALA A 72 21.72 -28.07 -10.70
C ALA A 72 23.13 -28.46 -10.24
N GLN A 73 24.14 -28.16 -11.08
CA GLN A 73 25.54 -28.32 -10.73
C GLN A 73 25.79 -27.48 -9.48
N SER A 74 26.52 -28.08 -8.55
CA SER A 74 26.84 -27.55 -7.23
C SER A 74 26.96 -26.03 -7.23
N MET A 75 25.93 -25.36 -6.69
CA MET A 75 25.89 -23.90 -6.57
C MET A 75 26.89 -23.48 -5.50
N ARG A 76 28.17 -23.43 -5.84
CA ARG A 76 29.21 -22.91 -4.95
C ARG A 76 29.86 -21.69 -5.60
N GLY A 77 30.22 -20.71 -4.76
CA GLY A 77 30.93 -19.51 -5.17
C GLY A 77 30.04 -18.32 -5.47
N ILE A 78 30.64 -17.27 -6.02
CA ILE A 78 30.01 -16.00 -6.34
C ILE A 78 29.39 -16.04 -7.73
N ARG A 79 28.16 -15.54 -7.83
CA ARG A 79 27.38 -15.50 -9.08
C ARG A 79 26.52 -14.24 -9.15
N LEU A 80 26.10 -13.92 -10.37
CA LEU A 80 24.96 -13.03 -10.56
C LEU A 80 23.67 -13.71 -10.13
N PRO A 81 22.64 -12.97 -9.69
CA PRO A 81 21.29 -13.49 -9.52
C PRO A 81 20.83 -14.24 -10.79
N ILE A 82 20.10 -15.34 -10.60
CA ILE A 82 19.74 -16.29 -11.70
C ILE A 82 19.00 -15.61 -12.86
N SER A 83 18.36 -14.47 -12.60
CA SER A 83 17.58 -13.72 -13.61
C SER A 83 18.26 -12.44 -14.07
N SER A 84 19.58 -12.27 -13.84
CA SER A 84 20.22 -11.00 -14.17
C SER A 84 21.52 -11.17 -14.95
N GLN A 85 21.66 -10.34 -15.97
CA GLN A 85 22.90 -10.15 -16.72
C GLN A 85 23.51 -8.79 -16.37
N THR A 86 24.78 -8.60 -16.75
CA THR A 86 25.43 -7.29 -16.58
C THR A 86 24.99 -6.31 -17.67
N LEU A 87 24.79 -5.06 -17.29
CA LEU A 87 24.66 -3.93 -18.19
C LEU A 87 26.06 -3.50 -18.66
N ALA A 88 26.19 -3.16 -19.94
CA ALA A 88 27.44 -2.65 -20.48
C ALA A 88 27.64 -1.15 -20.15
N THR A 89 28.89 -0.69 -20.18
CA THR A 89 29.20 0.73 -19.97
C THR A 89 28.45 1.65 -20.94
N GLY A 90 28.31 1.23 -22.22
CA GLY A 90 27.56 1.97 -23.22
C GLY A 90 26.06 2.05 -22.94
N ASP A 91 25.49 1.06 -22.24
CA ASP A 91 24.08 1.11 -21.79
C ASP A 91 23.88 2.21 -20.75
N LEU A 92 24.85 2.42 -19.87
CA LEU A 92 24.82 3.49 -18.85
C LEU A 92 24.90 4.88 -19.45
N GLU A 93 25.72 5.08 -20.47
CA GLU A 93 25.83 6.35 -21.17
C GLU A 93 24.50 6.69 -21.84
N LYS A 94 23.87 5.70 -22.45
CA LYS A 94 22.52 5.87 -23.03
C LYS A 94 21.48 6.22 -21.96
N LEU A 95 21.48 5.54 -20.81
CA LEU A 95 20.55 5.84 -19.71
C LEU A 95 20.74 7.26 -19.15
N ARG A 96 21.98 7.74 -19.05
CA ARG A 96 22.27 9.12 -18.61
C ARG A 96 21.87 10.17 -19.66
N ALA A 97 21.87 9.80 -20.94
CA ALA A 97 21.53 10.70 -22.04
C ALA A 97 20.01 10.81 -22.26
N VAL A 98 19.18 9.99 -21.63
CA VAL A 98 17.73 10.02 -21.79
C VAL A 98 17.17 11.37 -21.26
N PRO A 99 16.45 12.14 -22.10
CA PRO A 99 15.86 13.41 -21.68
C PRO A 99 14.86 13.19 -20.53
N GLY A 100 15.02 13.96 -19.45
CA GLY A 100 14.16 13.85 -18.26
C GLY A 100 14.75 13.02 -17.12
N VAL A 101 15.87 12.34 -17.32
CA VAL A 101 16.63 11.72 -16.23
C VAL A 101 17.42 12.81 -15.48
N ASP A 102 17.31 12.83 -14.16
CA ASP A 102 18.02 13.76 -13.25
C ASP A 102 19.32 13.14 -12.73
N ALA A 103 19.23 11.91 -12.25
CA ALA A 103 20.37 11.21 -11.65
C ALA A 103 20.31 9.71 -11.94
N VAL A 104 21.47 9.11 -12.10
CA VAL A 104 21.67 7.67 -12.28
C VAL A 104 22.68 7.17 -11.25
N SER A 105 22.32 6.14 -10.50
CA SER A 105 23.22 5.39 -9.62
C SER A 105 23.24 3.93 -10.04
N THR A 106 24.36 3.26 -9.84
CA THR A 106 24.57 1.90 -10.29
C THR A 106 25.03 1.00 -9.17
N ALA A 107 24.67 -0.28 -9.27
CA ALA A 107 25.10 -1.28 -8.31
C ALA A 107 25.36 -2.63 -8.96
N LEU A 108 26.11 -3.47 -8.26
CA LEU A 108 26.34 -4.85 -8.62
C LEU A 108 25.88 -5.75 -7.48
N LEU A 109 24.73 -6.40 -7.66
CA LEU A 109 24.22 -7.41 -6.75
C LEU A 109 24.81 -8.77 -7.12
N LEU A 110 25.38 -9.44 -6.13
CA LEU A 110 25.95 -10.78 -6.25
C LEU A 110 25.33 -11.72 -5.22
N TRP A 111 25.28 -12.99 -5.59
CA TRP A 111 24.97 -14.08 -4.71
C TRP A 111 26.21 -14.89 -4.40
N GLU A 112 26.39 -15.21 -3.14
CA GLU A 112 27.43 -16.16 -2.73
C GLU A 112 26.77 -17.36 -2.08
N PHE A 113 27.22 -18.54 -2.54
CA PHE A 113 26.84 -19.83 -1.99
C PHE A 113 28.09 -20.49 -1.39
N ASP A 114 28.11 -20.60 -0.08
CA ASP A 114 29.20 -21.20 0.67
C ASP A 114 28.67 -22.31 1.59
N ARG A 115 29.58 -23.03 2.26
CA ARG A 115 29.24 -24.06 3.26
C ARG A 115 28.43 -23.49 4.43
N GLY A 116 28.57 -22.20 4.69
CA GLY A 116 27.83 -21.44 5.70
C GLY A 116 26.42 -21.00 5.28
N GLY A 117 26.01 -21.25 4.03
CA GLY A 117 24.70 -20.87 3.52
C GLY A 117 24.74 -19.91 2.33
N PHE A 118 23.63 -19.22 2.14
CA PHE A 118 23.42 -18.21 1.12
C PHE A 118 23.55 -16.80 1.71
N ARG A 119 24.26 -15.92 1.01
CA ARG A 119 24.32 -14.49 1.35
C ARG A 119 24.32 -13.60 0.13
N THR A 120 23.82 -12.40 0.29
CA THR A 120 23.76 -11.37 -0.74
C THR A 120 24.87 -10.35 -0.53
N ILE A 121 25.50 -9.94 -1.63
CA ILE A 121 26.60 -8.98 -1.63
C ILE A 121 26.23 -7.84 -2.58
N MET A 122 26.33 -6.59 -2.12
CA MET A 122 26.03 -5.41 -2.92
C MET A 122 27.30 -4.57 -3.11
N GLY A 123 27.75 -4.51 -4.35
CA GLY A 123 28.81 -3.58 -4.76
C GLY A 123 28.22 -2.18 -4.99
N VAL A 124 28.73 -1.18 -4.26
CA VAL A 124 28.23 0.18 -4.27
C VAL A 124 29.39 1.16 -4.45
N ASP A 125 29.18 2.17 -5.30
CA ASP A 125 30.06 3.32 -5.40
C ASP A 125 29.47 4.49 -4.60
N LEU A 126 30.05 4.76 -3.44
CA LEU A 126 29.60 5.82 -2.53
C LEU A 126 29.84 7.23 -3.07
N ALA A 127 30.61 7.41 -4.14
CA ALA A 127 30.79 8.73 -4.80
C ALA A 127 29.58 9.11 -5.66
N GLN A 128 28.74 8.13 -6.03
CA GLN A 128 27.55 8.36 -6.85
C GLN A 128 26.43 9.09 -6.06
N PRO A 129 25.43 9.62 -6.77
CA PRO A 129 24.25 10.26 -6.15
C PRO A 129 23.57 9.32 -5.14
N ILE A 130 23.02 9.91 -4.06
CA ILE A 130 22.29 9.17 -3.02
C ILE A 130 20.96 8.67 -3.60
N LEU A 131 21.01 7.51 -4.23
CA LEU A 131 19.96 6.90 -5.00
C LEU A 131 20.14 5.38 -4.96
N GLY A 132 19.06 4.63 -4.81
CA GLY A 132 19.15 3.18 -4.71
C GLY A 132 20.05 2.70 -3.57
N PRO A 133 20.96 1.75 -3.82
CA PRO A 133 21.86 1.21 -2.80
C PRO A 133 22.83 2.23 -2.19
N VAL A 134 23.10 3.37 -2.84
CA VAL A 134 23.95 4.43 -2.28
C VAL A 134 23.33 5.10 -1.06
N ARG A 135 22.01 4.93 -0.84
CA ARG A 135 21.31 5.36 0.37
C ARG A 135 21.79 4.68 1.66
N VAL A 136 22.60 3.63 1.57
CA VAL A 136 23.29 3.05 2.74
C VAL A 136 24.09 4.10 3.52
N LYS A 137 24.47 5.21 2.88
CA LYS A 137 25.08 6.36 3.57
C LYS A 137 24.23 6.91 4.71
N GLU A 138 22.91 6.77 4.63
CA GLU A 138 21.96 7.27 5.63
C GLU A 138 21.68 6.23 6.74
N TRP A 139 22.21 5.00 6.61
CA TRP A 139 21.85 3.85 7.45
C TRP A 139 23.00 3.32 8.30
N LEU A 140 24.11 4.02 8.35
CA LEU A 140 25.26 3.62 9.19
C LEU A 140 24.87 3.67 10.67
N ALA A 141 24.89 2.51 11.31
CA ALA A 141 24.57 2.37 12.74
C ALA A 141 25.83 2.43 13.61
N GLN A 142 26.95 1.87 13.12
CA GLN A 142 28.20 1.79 13.86
C GLN A 142 29.39 1.71 12.91
N GLY A 143 30.54 2.26 13.30
CA GLY A 143 31.77 2.21 12.52
C GLY A 143 31.84 3.30 11.45
N ARG A 144 32.42 2.99 10.30
CA ARG A 144 32.62 3.91 9.17
C ARG A 144 32.35 3.23 7.83
N PHE A 145 32.29 4.01 6.77
CA PHE A 145 32.21 3.48 5.41
C PHE A 145 33.58 2.97 4.92
N PRO A 146 33.59 2.00 3.97
CA PRO A 146 34.80 1.55 3.32
C PRO A 146 35.51 2.72 2.64
N ALA A 147 36.79 2.88 2.93
CA ALA A 147 37.67 3.87 2.31
C ALA A 147 38.73 3.23 1.43
N ARG A 148 38.98 1.92 1.60
CA ARG A 148 40.02 1.17 0.90
C ARG A 148 39.46 -0.12 0.35
N ALA A 149 40.11 -0.67 -0.66
CA ALA A 149 39.82 -2.01 -1.14
C ALA A 149 40.01 -3.04 -0.01
N GLY A 150 39.15 -4.06 0.01
CA GLY A 150 39.18 -5.09 1.05
C GLY A 150 38.45 -4.71 2.35
N GLU A 151 37.77 -3.56 2.41
CA GLU A 151 36.89 -3.19 3.53
C GLU A 151 35.43 -3.42 3.18
N VAL A 152 34.63 -3.87 4.17
CA VAL A 152 33.19 -4.15 4.00
C VAL A 152 32.36 -3.60 5.15
N ILE A 153 31.08 -3.40 4.86
CA ILE A 153 30.05 -3.11 5.84
C ILE A 153 29.06 -4.27 5.84
N LEU A 154 28.62 -4.68 7.01
CA LEU A 154 27.61 -5.72 7.16
C LEU A 154 26.27 -5.14 7.61
N GLU A 155 25.20 -5.83 7.25
CA GLU A 155 23.90 -5.61 7.86
C GLU A 155 23.97 -6.06 9.33
N LYS A 156 23.41 -5.25 10.24
CA LYS A 156 23.53 -5.39 11.70
C LYS A 156 22.96 -6.73 12.22
N HIS A 157 21.83 -7.18 11.69
CA HIS A 157 21.23 -8.45 12.12
C HIS A 157 22.02 -9.64 11.61
N TYR A 158 22.52 -9.55 10.38
CA TYR A 158 23.43 -10.55 9.80
C TYR A 158 24.72 -10.67 10.62
N ALA A 159 25.35 -9.53 10.93
CA ALA A 159 26.56 -9.52 11.75
C ALA A 159 26.33 -10.11 13.16
N ARG A 160 25.21 -9.78 13.78
CA ARG A 160 24.83 -10.32 15.10
C ARG A 160 24.57 -11.82 15.04
N PHE A 161 23.87 -12.30 14.03
CA PHE A 161 23.56 -13.72 13.84
C PHE A 161 24.81 -14.56 13.67
N HIS A 162 25.82 -14.05 12.93
CA HIS A 162 27.09 -14.74 12.70
C HIS A 162 28.17 -14.37 13.72
N HIS A 163 27.85 -13.63 14.78
CA HIS A 163 28.79 -13.19 15.85
C HIS A 163 30.03 -12.46 15.32
N ILE A 164 29.85 -11.62 14.29
CA ILE A 164 30.95 -10.86 13.65
C ILE A 164 31.05 -9.49 14.34
N ALA A 165 32.26 -9.14 14.79
CA ALA A 165 32.57 -7.84 15.39
C ALA A 165 33.22 -6.88 14.39
N LEU A 166 33.33 -5.59 14.78
CA LEU A 166 34.11 -4.60 14.01
C LEU A 166 35.59 -5.03 13.98
N ASN A 167 36.20 -4.84 12.81
CA ASN A 167 37.56 -5.22 12.46
C ASN A 167 37.79 -6.73 12.31
N ASP A 168 36.76 -7.55 12.45
CA ASP A 168 36.91 -8.98 12.17
C ASP A 168 37.10 -9.22 10.68
N PRO A 169 37.88 -10.25 10.30
CA PRO A 169 38.02 -10.69 8.91
C PRO A 169 36.78 -11.53 8.48
N VAL A 170 36.23 -11.21 7.33
CA VAL A 170 35.15 -12.01 6.69
C VAL A 170 35.64 -12.52 5.34
N ALA A 171 35.52 -13.82 5.12
CA ALA A 171 35.88 -14.41 3.83
C ALA A 171 34.70 -14.28 2.85
N ILE A 172 34.96 -13.71 1.67
CA ILE A 172 33.99 -13.51 0.58
C ILE A 172 34.68 -13.95 -0.72
N GLY A 173 34.12 -14.95 -1.40
CA GLY A 173 34.69 -15.44 -2.64
C GLY A 173 36.15 -15.96 -2.52
N GLY A 174 36.53 -16.46 -1.36
CA GLY A 174 37.88 -16.90 -1.06
C GLY A 174 38.88 -15.77 -0.76
N ARG A 175 38.43 -14.50 -0.72
CA ARG A 175 39.25 -13.34 -0.31
C ARG A 175 38.85 -12.91 1.09
N SER A 176 39.79 -12.38 1.88
CA SER A 176 39.56 -11.84 3.20
C SER A 176 39.25 -10.34 3.11
N PHE A 177 38.17 -9.91 3.76
CA PHE A 177 37.73 -8.53 3.87
C PHE A 177 37.65 -8.14 5.34
N THR A 178 37.92 -6.89 5.67
CA THR A 178 37.81 -6.36 7.04
C THR A 178 36.50 -5.64 7.23
N VAL A 179 35.77 -5.97 8.27
CA VAL A 179 34.50 -5.33 8.63
C VAL A 179 34.76 -3.97 9.28
N VAL A 180 34.36 -2.88 8.62
CA VAL A 180 34.60 -1.52 9.09
C VAL A 180 33.36 -0.80 9.61
N GLY A 181 32.15 -1.38 9.42
CA GLY A 181 30.92 -0.80 9.91
C GLY A 181 29.73 -1.74 9.86
N PHE A 182 28.66 -1.33 10.51
CA PHE A 182 27.36 -2.01 10.49
C PHE A 182 26.28 -1.06 10.02
N LEU A 183 25.38 -1.57 9.16
CA LEU A 183 24.20 -0.88 8.67
C LEU A 183 22.96 -1.36 9.38
N GLU A 184 22.04 -0.46 9.65
CA GLU A 184 20.69 -0.77 10.09
C GLU A 184 19.72 -0.38 8.97
N ILE A 185 19.27 -1.41 8.22
CA ILE A 185 18.40 -1.22 7.06
C ILE A 185 17.03 -0.76 7.57
N LYS A 186 16.57 0.38 7.07
CA LYS A 186 15.26 0.93 7.42
C LYS A 186 14.15 0.12 6.78
N GLU A 187 13.02 0.01 7.47
CA GLU A 187 11.82 -0.64 6.96
C GLU A 187 11.44 -0.11 5.56
N GLY A 188 11.09 -1.01 4.66
CA GLY A 188 10.75 -0.68 3.27
C GLY A 188 11.92 -0.48 2.31
N SER A 189 13.18 -0.63 2.75
CA SER A 189 14.37 -0.45 1.91
C SER A 189 14.95 -1.77 1.37
N GLN A 190 14.18 -2.84 1.39
CA GLN A 190 14.63 -4.21 1.09
C GLN A 190 15.09 -4.43 -0.35
N ILE A 191 14.63 -3.63 -1.30
CA ILE A 191 15.08 -3.71 -2.70
C ILE A 191 16.60 -3.47 -2.82
N THR A 192 17.17 -2.75 -1.87
CA THR A 192 18.61 -2.49 -1.79
C THR A 192 19.26 -3.24 -0.64
N ALA A 193 18.52 -4.10 0.05
CA ALA A 193 19.02 -4.84 1.18
C ALA A 193 19.95 -5.96 0.73
N ALA A 194 21.15 -5.97 1.28
CA ALA A 194 22.09 -7.04 1.16
C ALA A 194 22.71 -7.36 2.54
N ASN A 195 23.21 -8.56 2.71
CA ASN A 195 23.92 -8.93 3.94
C ASN A 195 25.25 -8.19 4.06
N ILE A 196 25.90 -7.95 2.90
CA ILE A 196 27.25 -7.40 2.80
C ILE A 196 27.28 -6.29 1.77
N TYR A 197 27.87 -5.17 2.12
CA TYR A 197 28.14 -4.05 1.21
C TYR A 197 29.63 -3.80 1.10
N LEU A 198 30.11 -3.63 -0.11
CA LEU A 198 31.52 -3.41 -0.39
C LEU A 198 31.70 -2.43 -1.56
N PRO A 199 32.90 -1.87 -1.77
CA PRO A 199 33.17 -1.03 -2.92
C PRO A 199 32.84 -1.74 -4.24
N LEU A 200 32.26 -1.01 -5.18
CA LEU A 200 31.84 -1.55 -6.48
C LEU A 200 32.99 -2.26 -7.22
N ALA A 201 34.20 -1.69 -7.14
CA ALA A 201 35.39 -2.28 -7.74
C ALA A 201 35.74 -3.65 -7.15
N ASP A 202 35.59 -3.84 -5.84
CA ASP A 202 35.81 -5.12 -5.18
C ASP A 202 34.75 -6.15 -5.59
N ALA A 203 33.47 -5.75 -5.73
CA ALA A 203 32.41 -6.60 -6.22
C ALA A 203 32.70 -7.08 -7.67
N GLN A 204 33.14 -6.17 -8.53
CA GLN A 204 33.55 -6.49 -9.92
C GLN A 204 34.71 -7.44 -9.95
N ALA A 205 35.71 -7.25 -9.09
CA ALA A 205 36.85 -8.15 -8.96
C ALA A 205 36.46 -9.53 -8.44
N LEU A 206 35.47 -9.64 -7.56
CA LEU A 206 34.92 -10.92 -7.08
C LEU A 206 34.16 -11.67 -8.18
N LEU A 207 33.50 -10.97 -9.09
CA LEU A 207 32.77 -11.56 -10.21
C LEU A 207 33.75 -12.05 -11.32
N GLY A 208 34.98 -11.58 -11.30
CA GLY A 208 35.99 -11.89 -12.36
C GLY A 208 35.67 -11.22 -13.70
N LYS A 209 34.76 -10.26 -13.76
CA LYS A 209 34.43 -9.45 -14.93
C LYS A 209 35.07 -8.07 -14.82
N GLY A 210 35.40 -7.49 -15.99
CA GLY A 210 36.10 -6.21 -16.05
C GLY A 210 35.38 -5.04 -15.39
N ALA A 211 36.13 -3.94 -15.22
CA ALA A 211 35.57 -2.69 -14.73
C ALA A 211 34.39 -2.25 -15.58
N GLY A 212 33.31 -1.76 -14.89
CA GLY A 212 32.06 -1.35 -15.57
C GLY A 212 30.93 -2.38 -15.55
N SER A 213 31.16 -3.60 -15.08
CA SER A 213 30.10 -4.61 -14.93
C SER A 213 29.18 -4.24 -13.78
N ILE A 214 27.92 -3.97 -14.10
CA ILE A 214 26.81 -3.74 -13.13
C ILE A 214 25.60 -4.54 -13.56
N ASN A 215 24.66 -4.79 -12.68
CA ASN A 215 23.42 -5.47 -13.04
C ASN A 215 22.15 -4.71 -12.65
N ALA A 216 22.29 -3.60 -11.98
CA ALA A 216 21.18 -2.71 -11.65
C ALA A 216 21.57 -1.23 -11.82
N ALA A 217 20.73 -0.47 -12.49
CA ALA A 217 20.81 0.98 -12.59
C ALA A 217 19.54 1.60 -12.01
N TYR A 218 19.70 2.56 -11.13
CA TYR A 218 18.64 3.28 -10.43
C TYR A 218 18.57 4.70 -10.98
N LEU A 219 17.39 5.12 -11.43
CA LEU A 219 17.18 6.40 -12.07
C LEU A 219 16.22 7.24 -11.27
N ARG A 220 16.52 8.52 -11.12
CA ARG A 220 15.60 9.54 -10.65
C ARG A 220 15.23 10.44 -11.80
N LEU A 221 13.95 10.77 -11.90
CA LEU A 221 13.41 11.62 -12.95
C LEU A 221 13.33 13.07 -12.48
N LYS A 222 13.44 14.02 -13.41
CA LYS A 222 13.20 15.45 -13.14
C LYS A 222 11.73 15.72 -12.86
N ASP A 223 10.86 15.00 -13.57
CA ASP A 223 9.40 15.08 -13.43
C ASP A 223 8.82 13.66 -13.45
N PRO A 224 8.25 13.18 -12.32
CA PRO A 224 7.61 11.88 -12.24
C PRO A 224 6.45 11.67 -13.21
N SER A 225 5.81 12.75 -13.70
CA SER A 225 4.71 12.64 -14.67
C SER A 225 5.16 12.11 -16.04
N LEU A 226 6.46 12.17 -16.35
CA LEU A 226 7.05 11.66 -17.58
C LEU A 226 7.49 10.19 -17.51
N LEU A 227 7.18 9.50 -16.42
CA LEU A 227 7.64 8.14 -16.14
C LEU A 227 7.36 7.17 -17.28
N ASP A 228 6.11 7.11 -17.76
CA ASP A 228 5.72 6.17 -18.83
C ASP A 228 6.43 6.46 -20.15
N ARG A 229 6.60 7.74 -20.47
CA ARG A 229 7.32 8.17 -21.67
C ARG A 229 8.80 7.78 -21.60
N ILE A 230 9.46 8.06 -20.47
CA ILE A 230 10.86 7.74 -20.27
C ILE A 230 11.08 6.22 -20.24
N LYS A 231 10.18 5.47 -19.61
CA LYS A 231 10.18 4.00 -19.62
C LYS A 231 10.12 3.44 -21.04
N ALA A 232 9.20 3.97 -21.88
CA ALA A 232 9.08 3.56 -23.27
C ALA A 232 10.34 3.91 -24.08
N GLU A 233 10.93 5.08 -23.85
CA GLU A 233 12.18 5.51 -24.50
C GLU A 233 13.37 4.62 -24.13
N ILE A 234 13.49 4.25 -22.84
CA ILE A 234 14.54 3.32 -22.38
C ILE A 234 14.36 1.94 -23.02
N LEU A 235 13.15 1.38 -23.05
CA LEU A 235 12.87 0.08 -23.66
C LEU A 235 13.15 0.07 -25.16
N HIS A 236 12.90 1.19 -25.85
CA HIS A 236 13.20 1.33 -27.27
C HIS A 236 14.70 1.47 -27.56
N GLY A 237 15.40 2.26 -26.72
CA GLY A 237 16.84 2.54 -26.90
C GLY A 237 17.76 1.42 -26.42
N LEU A 238 17.27 0.55 -25.54
CA LEU A 238 18.04 -0.56 -24.92
C LEU A 238 17.23 -1.86 -25.01
N PRO A 239 17.33 -2.60 -26.12
CA PRO A 239 16.63 -3.87 -26.25
C PRO A 239 17.11 -4.89 -25.21
N GLY A 240 16.19 -5.67 -24.66
CA GLY A 240 16.47 -6.72 -23.70
C GLY A 240 16.73 -6.24 -22.27
N VAL A 241 16.40 -4.99 -21.92
CA VAL A 241 16.37 -4.54 -20.54
C VAL A 241 14.95 -4.64 -19.98
N SER A 242 14.86 -4.81 -18.67
CA SER A 242 13.62 -4.69 -17.89
C SER A 242 13.67 -3.38 -17.13
N VAL A 243 12.59 -2.62 -17.19
CA VAL A 243 12.44 -1.35 -16.48
C VAL A 243 11.31 -1.51 -15.46
N ALA A 244 11.68 -1.55 -14.20
CA ALA A 244 10.74 -1.58 -13.09
C ALA A 244 10.54 -0.16 -12.54
N SER A 245 9.29 0.18 -12.23
CA SER A 245 8.91 1.41 -11.54
C SER A 245 8.00 1.08 -10.37
N SER A 246 7.77 2.05 -9.48
CA SER A 246 6.74 1.92 -8.45
C SER A 246 5.38 1.57 -9.06
N ASP A 247 5.04 2.21 -10.19
CA ASP A 247 3.77 1.99 -10.87
C ASP A 247 3.71 0.63 -11.58
N SER A 248 4.81 0.19 -12.21
CA SER A 248 4.88 -1.17 -12.79
C SER A 248 4.74 -2.25 -11.73
N PHE A 249 5.27 -2.00 -10.56
CA PHE A 249 5.11 -2.90 -9.43
C PHE A 249 3.68 -2.89 -8.92
N LEU A 250 3.11 -1.70 -8.74
CA LEU A 250 1.70 -1.53 -8.45
C LEU A 250 0.82 -2.12 -9.57
N GLU A 251 1.26 -2.18 -10.81
CA GLU A 251 0.52 -2.77 -11.93
C GLU A 251 0.57 -4.30 -11.92
N VAL A 252 1.70 -4.91 -11.60
CA VAL A 252 1.82 -6.37 -11.39
C VAL A 252 1.06 -6.80 -10.12
N MET A 253 1.18 -6.04 -9.03
CA MET A 253 0.34 -6.16 -7.84
C MET A 253 -1.05 -5.58 -8.04
N GLY A 254 -1.23 -4.67 -8.98
CA GLY A 254 -2.45 -3.95 -9.32
C GLY A 254 -3.50 -4.82 -9.99
N GLY A 255 -3.14 -6.00 -10.51
CA GLY A 255 -4.12 -7.04 -10.77
C GLY A 255 -4.87 -7.41 -9.49
N ILE A 256 -4.15 -7.64 -8.40
CA ILE A 256 -4.71 -7.92 -7.08
C ILE A 256 -5.33 -6.65 -6.48
N SER A 257 -4.70 -5.50 -6.63
CA SER A 257 -5.20 -4.22 -6.12
C SER A 257 -6.47 -3.75 -6.86
N ARG A 258 -6.55 -3.85 -8.19
CA ARG A 258 -7.78 -3.56 -8.94
C ARG A 258 -8.92 -4.48 -8.55
N ILE A 259 -8.65 -5.76 -8.40
CA ILE A 259 -9.64 -6.73 -7.92
C ILE A 259 -10.09 -6.31 -6.52
N SER A 260 -9.18 -5.99 -5.61
CA SER A 260 -9.50 -5.52 -4.25
C SER A 260 -10.31 -4.22 -4.28
N ASP A 261 -9.96 -3.24 -5.12
CA ASP A 261 -10.71 -1.99 -5.25
C ASP A 261 -12.12 -2.22 -5.84
N GLN A 262 -12.26 -3.12 -6.80
CA GLN A 262 -13.57 -3.53 -7.34
C GLN A 262 -14.41 -4.24 -6.29
N PHE A 263 -13.84 -5.17 -5.52
CA PHE A 263 -14.51 -5.80 -4.39
C PHE A 263 -14.89 -4.79 -3.31
N ALA A 264 -13.99 -3.87 -2.96
CA ALA A 264 -14.26 -2.79 -2.02
C ALA A 264 -15.45 -1.92 -2.48
N LEU A 265 -15.50 -1.58 -3.77
CA LEU A 265 -16.60 -0.82 -4.36
C LEU A 265 -17.92 -1.60 -4.30
N VAL A 266 -17.92 -2.87 -4.71
CA VAL A 266 -19.10 -3.73 -4.67
C VAL A 266 -19.63 -3.91 -3.26
N ILE A 267 -18.75 -4.24 -2.30
CA ILE A 267 -19.13 -4.40 -0.89
C ILE A 267 -19.66 -3.07 -0.32
N SER A 268 -19.02 -1.95 -0.66
CA SER A 268 -19.49 -0.62 -0.24
C SER A 268 -20.88 -0.30 -0.81
N LEU A 269 -21.14 -0.62 -2.07
CA LEU A 269 -22.46 -0.44 -2.69
C LEU A 269 -23.53 -1.34 -2.07
N VAL A 270 -23.19 -2.59 -1.78
CA VAL A 270 -24.10 -3.54 -1.11
C VAL A 270 -24.42 -3.07 0.32
N ALA A 271 -23.39 -2.67 1.07
CA ALA A 271 -23.56 -2.14 2.43
C ALA A 271 -24.41 -0.87 2.45
N LEU A 272 -24.17 0.03 1.49
CA LEU A 272 -24.95 1.25 1.30
C LEU A 272 -26.41 0.95 0.94
N GLY A 273 -26.64 0.05 -0.01
CA GLY A 273 -27.95 -0.41 -0.41
C GLY A 273 -28.71 -1.04 0.77
N GLY A 274 -28.03 -1.86 1.56
CA GLY A 274 -28.58 -2.43 2.80
C GLY A 274 -28.94 -1.36 3.84
N ALA A 275 -28.10 -0.34 4.04
CA ALA A 275 -28.39 0.77 4.92
C ALA A 275 -29.61 1.57 4.45
N ILE A 276 -29.70 1.90 3.16
CA ILE A 276 -30.86 2.59 2.57
C ILE A 276 -32.12 1.76 2.76
N PHE A 277 -32.05 0.45 2.46
CA PHE A 277 -33.19 -0.46 2.62
C PHE A 277 -33.68 -0.53 4.07
N LEU A 278 -32.74 -0.62 5.02
CA LEU A 278 -33.06 -0.63 6.46
C LEU A 278 -33.74 0.67 6.88
N ILE A 279 -33.24 1.82 6.45
CA ILE A 279 -33.85 3.13 6.72
C ILE A 279 -35.26 3.18 6.16
N ILE A 280 -35.45 2.79 4.90
CA ILE A 280 -36.78 2.80 4.25
C ILE A 280 -37.74 1.87 4.99
N LYS A 281 -37.33 0.64 5.33
CA LYS A 281 -38.14 -0.33 6.07
C LYS A 281 -38.56 0.22 7.45
N THR A 282 -37.62 0.74 8.20
CA THR A 282 -37.88 1.24 9.57
C THR A 282 -38.75 2.48 9.53
N MET A 283 -38.55 3.33 8.54
CA MET A 283 -39.36 4.52 8.35
C MET A 283 -40.81 4.19 7.93
N LEU A 284 -40.98 3.18 7.06
CA LEU A 284 -42.34 2.72 6.70
C LEU A 284 -43.07 2.16 7.91
N ALA A 285 -42.40 1.40 8.79
CA ALA A 285 -42.97 0.91 10.02
C ALA A 285 -43.38 2.06 10.93
N ASN A 286 -42.52 3.08 11.09
CA ASN A 286 -42.80 4.29 11.85
C ASN A 286 -44.01 5.06 11.31
N LEU A 287 -44.19 5.11 9.97
CA LEU A 287 -45.34 5.80 9.38
C LEU A 287 -46.66 5.13 9.73
N VAL A 288 -46.74 3.81 9.67
CA VAL A 288 -47.96 3.07 10.01
C VAL A 288 -48.33 3.31 11.46
N GLU A 289 -47.36 3.28 12.38
CA GLU A 289 -47.63 3.51 13.81
C GLU A 289 -47.94 4.97 14.15
N ARG A 290 -47.34 5.93 13.44
CA ARG A 290 -47.53 7.38 13.65
C ARG A 290 -48.62 7.99 12.77
N SER A 291 -49.29 7.18 11.98
CA SER A 291 -50.37 7.68 11.09
C SER A 291 -51.42 8.44 11.83
N ARG A 292 -51.80 8.01 13.05
CA ARG A 292 -52.75 8.67 13.92
C ARG A 292 -52.23 10.03 14.40
N GLU A 293 -50.99 10.12 14.86
CA GLU A 293 -50.40 11.39 15.33
C GLU A 293 -50.30 12.41 14.19
N ILE A 294 -49.89 11.95 13.00
CA ILE A 294 -49.82 12.78 11.80
C ILE A 294 -51.23 13.25 11.39
N GLY A 295 -52.23 12.39 11.55
CA GLY A 295 -53.65 12.76 11.33
C GLY A 295 -54.07 13.87 12.24
N ILE A 296 -53.77 13.79 13.55
CA ILE A 296 -54.06 14.82 14.55
C ILE A 296 -53.33 16.13 14.24
N LEU A 297 -52.03 16.08 13.89
CA LEU A 297 -51.24 17.26 13.50
C LEU A 297 -51.84 17.96 12.28
N LYS A 298 -52.31 17.22 11.27
CA LYS A 298 -52.99 17.78 10.11
C LYS A 298 -54.37 18.38 10.48
N ALA A 299 -55.09 17.78 11.42
CA ALA A 299 -56.35 18.30 11.91
C ALA A 299 -56.18 19.61 12.71
N VAL A 300 -55.07 19.82 13.39
CA VAL A 300 -54.67 21.04 14.09
C VAL A 300 -54.08 22.12 13.15
N GLY A 301 -54.01 21.84 11.82
CA GLY A 301 -53.61 22.84 10.82
C GLY A 301 -52.21 22.70 10.25
N TRP A 302 -51.51 21.57 10.51
CA TRP A 302 -50.22 21.31 9.88
C TRP A 302 -50.42 21.00 8.39
N THR A 303 -49.61 21.66 7.58
CA THR A 303 -49.56 21.35 6.12
C THR A 303 -48.75 20.09 5.84
N GLY A 304 -48.98 19.47 4.70
CA GLY A 304 -48.13 18.34 4.26
C GLY A 304 -46.66 18.68 4.17
N ALA A 305 -46.36 19.98 3.91
CA ALA A 305 -44.98 20.50 3.87
C ALA A 305 -44.33 20.53 5.26
N ASP A 306 -45.09 20.82 6.31
CA ASP A 306 -44.61 20.87 7.70
C ASP A 306 -44.26 19.47 8.20
N VAL A 307 -45.15 18.49 7.94
CA VAL A 307 -44.89 17.09 8.25
C VAL A 307 -43.65 16.57 7.51
N ARG A 308 -43.51 16.93 6.23
CA ARG A 308 -42.33 16.56 5.43
C ARG A 308 -41.05 17.13 6.02
N LYS A 309 -41.01 18.42 6.37
CA LYS A 309 -39.81 19.05 6.96
C LYS A 309 -39.42 18.41 8.30
N GLN A 310 -40.37 18.02 9.10
CA GLN A 310 -40.14 17.34 10.37
C GLN A 310 -39.48 15.99 10.16
N LEU A 311 -40.05 15.14 9.30
CA LEU A 311 -39.50 13.82 9.01
C LEU A 311 -38.13 13.89 8.36
N MET A 312 -37.93 14.84 7.43
CA MET A 312 -36.62 15.09 6.87
C MET A 312 -35.61 15.46 7.95
N GLY A 313 -35.99 16.29 8.92
CA GLY A 313 -35.15 16.66 10.06
C GLY A 313 -34.75 15.45 10.91
N GLU A 314 -35.71 14.58 11.23
CA GLU A 314 -35.47 13.36 12.00
C GLU A 314 -34.47 12.43 11.27
N VAL A 315 -34.70 12.18 9.99
CA VAL A 315 -33.78 11.30 9.17
C VAL A 315 -32.41 11.93 9.07
N PHE A 316 -32.32 13.23 8.87
CA PHE A 316 -31.04 13.94 8.77
C PHE A 316 -30.24 13.82 10.07
N VAL A 317 -30.84 14.00 11.23
CA VAL A 317 -30.19 13.85 12.54
C VAL A 317 -29.73 12.39 12.74
N GLN A 318 -30.59 11.41 12.41
CA GLN A 318 -30.24 10.00 12.51
C GLN A 318 -29.10 9.64 11.56
N ALA A 319 -29.12 10.14 10.32
CA ALA A 319 -28.06 9.95 9.37
C ALA A 319 -26.73 10.54 9.86
N LEU A 320 -26.76 11.76 10.39
CA LEU A 320 -25.57 12.42 10.92
C LEU A 320 -24.97 11.63 12.11
N LEU A 321 -25.79 11.23 13.07
CA LEU A 321 -25.36 10.45 14.23
C LEU A 321 -24.85 9.08 13.81
N GLY A 322 -25.57 8.38 12.93
CA GLY A 322 -25.16 7.09 12.38
C GLY A 322 -23.88 7.21 11.56
N GLY A 323 -23.72 8.28 10.77
CA GLY A 323 -22.51 8.53 10.00
C GLY A 323 -21.29 8.79 10.88
N ILE A 324 -21.40 9.64 11.89
CA ILE A 324 -20.30 9.91 12.83
C ILE A 324 -19.91 8.65 13.58
N THR A 325 -20.88 7.89 14.12
CA THR A 325 -20.59 6.62 14.80
C THR A 325 -19.99 5.60 13.84
N GLY A 326 -20.45 5.55 12.59
CA GLY A 326 -19.89 4.69 11.54
C GLY A 326 -18.45 5.03 11.18
N ILE A 327 -18.12 6.32 11.08
CA ILE A 327 -16.73 6.77 10.84
C ILE A 327 -15.82 6.35 12.01
N VAL A 328 -16.26 6.56 13.25
CA VAL A 328 -15.49 6.19 14.44
C VAL A 328 -15.29 4.67 14.51
N MET A 329 -16.36 3.89 14.28
CA MET A 329 -16.27 2.42 14.25
C MET A 329 -15.39 1.93 13.10
N GLY A 330 -15.54 2.50 11.91
CA GLY A 330 -14.72 2.16 10.74
C GLY A 330 -13.23 2.43 10.98
N TYR A 331 -12.92 3.55 11.62
CA TYR A 331 -11.54 3.85 12.04
C TYR A 331 -11.01 2.86 13.06
N LEU A 332 -11.81 2.55 14.09
CA LEU A 332 -11.41 1.60 15.13
C LEU A 332 -11.16 0.20 14.54
N ILE A 333 -12.04 -0.27 13.65
CA ILE A 333 -11.86 -1.54 12.93
C ILE A 333 -10.58 -1.51 12.10
N SER A 334 -10.37 -0.44 11.32
CA SER A 334 -9.18 -0.30 10.48
C SER A 334 -7.89 -0.25 11.30
N TYR A 335 -7.92 0.44 12.44
CA TYR A 335 -6.80 0.51 13.37
C TYR A 335 -6.48 -0.86 13.97
N LEU A 336 -7.49 -1.62 14.39
CA LEU A 336 -7.32 -2.99 14.89
C LEU A 336 -6.78 -3.92 13.79
N LEU A 337 -7.27 -3.81 12.55
CA LEU A 337 -6.75 -4.55 11.41
C LEU A 337 -5.31 -4.16 11.07
N GLY A 338 -4.91 -2.91 11.31
CA GLY A 338 -3.53 -2.44 11.13
C GLY A 338 -2.51 -3.10 12.06
N TYR A 339 -2.95 -3.68 13.19
CA TYR A 339 -2.09 -4.51 14.04
C TYR A 339 -1.88 -5.92 13.49
N LEU A 340 -2.72 -6.37 12.55
CA LEU A 340 -2.49 -7.64 11.87
C LEU A 340 -1.31 -7.46 10.93
N SER A 341 -0.22 -8.12 11.23
CA SER A 341 0.95 -8.17 10.37
C SER A 341 0.63 -9.01 9.13
N ILE A 342 0.60 -8.38 7.97
CA ILE A 342 0.41 -9.07 6.69
C ILE A 342 1.79 -9.34 6.10
N PRO A 343 2.14 -10.61 5.80
CA PRO A 343 3.35 -10.90 5.05
C PRO A 343 3.19 -10.34 3.64
N VAL A 344 3.89 -9.26 3.33
CA VAL A 344 3.97 -8.75 1.96
C VAL A 344 5.16 -9.41 1.31
N ALA A 345 4.89 -10.37 0.43
CA ALA A 345 5.92 -10.94 -0.43
C ALA A 345 6.36 -9.86 -1.41
N THR A 346 7.59 -9.40 -1.29
CA THR A 346 8.18 -8.50 -2.28
C THR A 346 8.50 -9.32 -3.53
N PRO A 347 8.04 -8.95 -4.74
CA PRO A 347 8.24 -9.75 -5.96
C PRO A 347 9.69 -9.98 -6.34
N TRP A 348 10.60 -9.14 -5.90
CA TRP A 348 12.04 -9.30 -6.09
C TRP A 348 12.66 -10.34 -5.17
N GLU A 349 12.09 -10.64 -4.01
CA GLU A 349 12.51 -11.77 -3.20
C GLU A 349 12.31 -13.09 -3.96
N VAL A 350 11.26 -13.17 -4.76
CA VAL A 350 11.00 -14.34 -5.63
C VAL A 350 12.10 -14.52 -6.68
N ASN A 351 12.70 -13.42 -7.16
CA ASN A 351 13.76 -13.45 -8.18
C ASN A 351 15.18 -13.33 -7.62
N LEU A 352 15.33 -12.80 -6.38
CA LEU A 352 16.63 -12.56 -5.76
C LEU A 352 17.04 -13.65 -4.77
N THR A 353 16.09 -14.43 -4.23
CA THR A 353 16.38 -15.58 -3.38
C THR A 353 16.14 -16.88 -4.15
N PRO A 354 17.11 -17.80 -4.15
CA PRO A 354 16.90 -19.11 -4.75
C PRO A 354 15.76 -19.86 -4.07
N ALA A 355 15.01 -20.66 -4.83
CA ALA A 355 13.83 -21.38 -4.30
C ALA A 355 14.13 -22.29 -3.09
N PHE A 356 15.35 -22.77 -2.96
CA PHE A 356 15.81 -23.59 -1.82
C PHE A 356 16.30 -22.77 -0.62
N ALA A 357 16.51 -21.46 -0.78
CA ALA A 357 16.86 -20.55 0.32
C ALA A 357 15.62 -19.95 1.00
N LYS A 358 14.42 -20.29 0.55
CA LYS A 358 13.16 -19.78 1.13
C LYS A 358 12.98 -20.13 2.60
N ASP A 359 13.51 -21.26 3.03
CA ASP A 359 13.41 -21.70 4.43
C ASP A 359 14.35 -20.92 5.38
N VAL A 360 15.35 -20.24 4.84
CA VAL A 360 16.31 -19.43 5.61
C VAL A 360 15.97 -17.93 5.56
N ALA A 361 15.35 -17.47 4.47
CA ALA A 361 15.11 -16.07 4.20
C ALA A 361 13.63 -15.65 4.36
N ALA A 362 12.74 -16.59 4.51
CA ALA A 362 11.31 -16.30 4.70
C ALA A 362 10.98 -15.82 6.13
N ALA A 363 11.77 -14.94 6.70
CA ALA A 363 11.23 -13.95 7.59
C ALA A 363 10.35 -13.02 6.73
N ALA A 364 9.14 -13.54 6.40
CA ALA A 364 8.09 -12.73 5.81
C ALA A 364 8.03 -11.44 6.62
N GLN A 365 8.47 -10.35 6.03
CA GLN A 365 8.47 -9.09 6.76
C GLN A 365 7.03 -8.71 6.99
N THR A 366 6.67 -8.77 8.25
CA THR A 366 5.39 -8.33 8.74
C THR A 366 5.39 -6.81 8.69
N ILE A 367 4.87 -6.25 7.61
CA ILE A 367 4.66 -4.81 7.52
C ILE A 367 3.37 -4.49 8.27
N ARG A 368 3.47 -3.63 9.26
CA ARG A 368 2.29 -3.03 9.88
C ARG A 368 1.67 -2.08 8.87
N LEU A 369 0.38 -2.26 8.59
CA LEU A 369 -0.32 -1.37 7.68
C LEU A 369 -0.44 0.03 8.31
N PRO A 370 0.15 1.07 7.72
CA PRO A 370 -0.02 2.43 8.20
C PRO A 370 -1.44 2.91 7.88
N VAL A 371 -2.38 2.68 8.80
CA VAL A 371 -3.76 3.12 8.61
C VAL A 371 -3.86 4.60 8.95
N HIS A 372 -3.95 5.43 7.94
CA HIS A 372 -4.20 6.87 8.05
C HIS A 372 -5.57 7.21 7.49
N LEU A 373 -6.38 7.96 8.25
CA LEU A 373 -7.60 8.57 7.73
C LEU A 373 -7.24 9.80 6.90
N SER A 374 -7.47 9.71 5.59
CA SER A 374 -7.34 10.88 4.74
C SER A 374 -8.54 11.81 4.92
N ALA A 375 -8.31 13.12 4.86
CA ALA A 375 -9.40 14.10 4.90
C ALA A 375 -10.41 13.87 3.77
N GLY A 376 -9.96 13.38 2.61
CA GLY A 376 -10.82 13.01 1.48
C GLY A 376 -11.77 11.86 1.81
N LEU A 377 -11.29 10.82 2.50
CA LEU A 377 -12.13 9.68 2.92
C LEU A 377 -13.20 10.12 3.94
N LEU A 378 -12.83 10.99 4.89
CA LEU A 378 -13.78 11.56 5.85
C LEU A 378 -14.85 12.39 5.15
N ALA A 379 -14.45 13.27 4.22
CA ALA A 379 -15.37 14.07 3.43
C ALA A 379 -16.30 13.20 2.58
N ALA A 380 -15.78 12.15 1.95
CA ALA A 380 -16.57 11.20 1.18
C ALA A 380 -17.56 10.43 2.04
N ALA A 381 -17.16 9.96 3.23
CA ALA A 381 -18.03 9.27 4.17
C ALA A 381 -19.17 10.19 4.68
N LEU A 382 -18.87 11.46 4.98
CA LEU A 382 -19.87 12.46 5.37
C LEU A 382 -20.82 12.77 4.21
N ALA A 383 -20.30 13.00 3.00
CA ALA A 383 -21.12 13.25 1.82
C ALA A 383 -22.04 12.06 1.51
N LEU A 384 -21.53 10.84 1.64
CA LEU A 384 -22.28 9.61 1.47
C LEU A 384 -23.40 9.49 2.52
N THR A 385 -23.10 9.79 3.78
CA THR A 385 -24.07 9.81 4.87
C THR A 385 -25.22 10.78 4.60
N LEU A 386 -24.88 11.99 4.14
CA LEU A 386 -25.87 13.03 3.80
C LEU A 386 -26.69 12.63 2.58
N ALA A 387 -26.06 12.00 1.57
CA ALA A 387 -26.76 11.51 0.38
C ALA A 387 -27.76 10.39 0.74
N VAL A 388 -27.36 9.41 1.57
CA VAL A 388 -28.22 8.33 2.05
C VAL A 388 -29.41 8.89 2.83
N GLY A 389 -29.15 9.76 3.80
CA GLY A 389 -30.18 10.42 4.59
C GLY A 389 -31.12 11.28 3.72
N GLY A 390 -30.56 12.03 2.77
CA GLY A 390 -31.32 12.86 1.83
C GLY A 390 -32.22 12.05 0.89
N LEU A 391 -31.68 10.99 0.28
CA LEU A 391 -32.44 10.10 -0.60
C LEU A 391 -33.54 9.39 0.16
N ALA A 392 -33.24 8.80 1.31
CA ALA A 392 -34.23 8.12 2.14
C ALA A 392 -35.36 9.09 2.54
N SER A 393 -35.02 10.31 2.97
CA SER A 393 -35.99 11.36 3.31
C SER A 393 -36.86 11.76 2.12
N TYR A 394 -36.25 11.93 0.94
CA TYR A 394 -36.96 12.31 -0.28
C TYR A 394 -38.00 11.26 -0.71
N PHE A 395 -37.58 10.00 -0.78
CA PHE A 395 -38.49 8.90 -1.15
C PHE A 395 -39.65 8.79 -0.17
N MET A 396 -39.38 8.98 1.12
CA MET A 396 -40.36 8.93 2.16
C MET A 396 -41.36 10.06 2.05
N ALA A 397 -40.88 11.30 1.91
CA ALA A 397 -41.69 12.46 1.76
C ALA A 397 -42.69 12.36 0.59
N ARG A 398 -42.19 11.85 -0.56
CA ARG A 398 -42.98 11.67 -1.77
C ARG A 398 -44.10 10.61 -1.61
N ARG A 399 -43.87 9.59 -0.76
CA ARG A 399 -44.86 8.55 -0.49
C ARG A 399 -45.96 9.08 0.45
N MET A 400 -45.60 9.90 1.43
CA MET A 400 -46.53 10.50 2.35
C MET A 400 -47.46 11.56 1.72
N GLU A 401 -46.95 12.29 0.73
CA GLU A 401 -47.79 13.27 0.01
C GLU A 401 -49.01 12.62 -0.67
N LYS A 402 -48.86 11.37 -1.10
CA LYS A 402 -49.89 10.57 -1.78
C LYS A 402 -50.92 9.94 -0.81
N MET A 403 -50.65 9.93 0.49
CA MET A 403 -51.58 9.35 1.49
C MET A 403 -52.67 10.36 1.89
N LYS A 404 -53.90 10.05 1.57
CA LYS A 404 -55.06 10.88 1.94
C LYS A 404 -55.39 10.66 3.44
N PRO A 405 -55.68 11.72 4.21
CA PRO A 405 -56.05 11.59 5.63
C PRO A 405 -57.25 10.68 5.89
N ALA A 406 -58.19 10.65 4.96
CA ALA A 406 -59.38 9.79 5.04
C ALA A 406 -59.05 8.29 4.97
N ASP A 407 -58.04 7.91 4.19
CA ASP A 407 -57.65 6.48 4.04
C ASP A 407 -56.91 5.97 5.30
N ILE A 408 -56.25 6.88 6.02
CA ILE A 408 -55.55 6.57 7.27
C ILE A 408 -56.54 6.35 8.42
N LEU A 409 -57.60 7.17 8.48
CA LEU A 409 -58.64 7.06 9.51
C LEU A 409 -59.64 5.91 9.29
N ARG A 410 -59.70 5.36 8.06
CA ARG A 410 -60.58 4.25 7.69
C ARG A 410 -59.97 2.86 7.93
N GLN A 411 -58.69 2.78 8.15
CA GLN A 411 -57.95 1.56 8.47
C GLN A 411 -57.85 1.30 10.00
N LEU A 412 -58.47 2.15 10.79
CA LEU A 412 -58.67 2.02 12.24
C LEU A 412 -60.10 1.50 12.53
#